data_887852fd6a901b9b40014f42657d86d9
#
_entry.id   887852fd6a901b9b40014f42657d86d9
#
_cell.length_a   1.000
_cell.length_b   1.000
_cell.length_c   1.000
_cell.angle_alpha   90.00
_cell.angle_beta   90.00
_cell.angle_gamma   90.00
#
_symmetry.space_group_name_H-M   'P 1'
#
loop_
_entity.id
_entity.type
_entity.pdbx_description
1 polymer ?
#
loop_
_entity_poly.entity_id
_entity_poly.type
_entity_poly.pdbx_seq_one_letter_code
_entity_poly.pdbx_strand_id
1 'polypeptide(L)'
;HPEKYRFEIKQDGLTAFVQYRLVGNNLDIIHTIVPVPLEGQGIAASLVKATFDYAIENQLKPRAVCSYAVAWLKRHQEYAK
;
A
#
# COMPACT_ATOMS: atom_id res chain seq x y z
N HIS A 1 7.05 9.00 12.24
CA HIS A 1 7.94 8.00 12.82
C HIS A 1 8.93 7.55 11.75
N PRO A 2 10.23 7.58 12.02
CA PRO A 2 11.22 7.35 10.97
C PRO A 2 11.21 5.94 10.39
N GLU A 3 10.66 4.97 11.10
CA GLU A 3 10.68 3.58 10.66
C GLU A 3 9.39 3.14 10.00
N LYS A 4 8.35 3.97 10.09
CA LYS A 4 7.05 3.62 9.55
C LYS A 4 6.51 4.79 8.76
N TYR A 5 6.11 4.51 7.55
CA TYR A 5 5.60 5.51 6.64
C TYR A 5 4.20 5.13 6.20
N ARG A 6 3.45 6.11 5.71
CA ARG A 6 2.12 5.82 5.20
C ARG A 6 1.77 6.76 4.05
N PHE A 7 0.95 6.25 3.15
CA PHE A 7 0.23 7.05 2.18
C PHE A 7 -1.21 7.12 2.63
N GLU A 8 -1.82 8.28 2.50
CA GLU A 8 -3.16 8.52 2.99
C GLU A 8 -4.06 9.12 1.92
N ILE A 9 -5.33 8.76 1.97
CA ILE A 9 -6.37 9.42 1.19
C ILE A 9 -7.43 9.87 2.19
N LYS A 10 -7.72 11.17 2.19
CA LYS A 10 -8.73 11.75 3.07
C LYS A 10 -9.96 12.10 2.24
N GLN A 11 -11.11 11.62 2.70
CA GLN A 11 -12.37 11.82 2.01
C GLN A 11 -13.50 11.83 3.03
N ASP A 12 -14.37 12.85 2.95
CA ASP A 12 -15.55 12.97 3.83
C ASP A 12 -15.17 12.91 5.31
N GLY A 13 -14.05 13.53 5.67
CA GLY A 13 -13.58 13.57 7.06
C GLY A 13 -12.98 12.27 7.56
N LEU A 14 -12.84 11.29 6.69
CA LEU A 14 -12.26 9.98 7.04
C LEU A 14 -10.92 9.82 6.35
N THR A 15 -10.06 9.00 6.95
CA THR A 15 -8.73 8.75 6.42
C THR A 15 -8.54 7.26 6.13
N ALA A 16 -8.26 6.94 4.88
CA ALA A 16 -7.78 5.61 4.50
C ALA A 16 -6.27 5.69 4.36
N PHE A 17 -5.57 4.61 4.70
CA PHE A 17 -4.12 4.65 4.59
C PHE A 17 -3.54 3.27 4.32
N VAL A 18 -2.35 3.27 3.73
CA VAL A 18 -1.48 2.10 3.65
C VAL A 18 -0.22 2.44 4.44
N GLN A 19 0.17 1.54 5.33
CA GLN A 19 1.37 1.71 6.12
C GLN A 19 2.45 0.78 5.59
N TYR A 20 3.65 1.31 5.40
CA TYR A 20 4.75 0.50 4.90
C TYR A 20 6.00 0.77 5.73
N ARG A 21 6.97 -0.14 5.59
CA ARG A 21 8.22 -0.07 6.30
C ARG A 21 9.37 -0.29 5.32
N LEU A 22 10.44 0.45 5.51
CA LEU A 22 11.64 0.30 4.67
C LEU A 22 12.65 -0.54 5.42
N VAL A 23 13.09 -1.63 4.79
CA VAL A 23 14.08 -2.54 5.38
C VAL A 23 15.12 -2.82 4.29
N GLY A 24 16.29 -2.20 4.41
CA GLY A 24 17.30 -2.29 3.37
C GLY A 24 16.74 -1.77 2.06
N ASN A 25 16.76 -2.59 1.03
CA ASN A 25 16.22 -2.23 -0.29
C ASN A 25 14.79 -2.70 -0.47
N ASN A 26 14.12 -3.13 0.60
CA ASN A 26 12.77 -3.63 0.54
C ASN A 26 11.78 -2.61 1.09
N LEU A 27 10.61 -2.55 0.46
CA LEU A 27 9.49 -1.78 0.98
C LEU A 27 8.39 -2.79 1.32
N ASP A 28 8.11 -2.95 2.61
CA ASP A 28 7.12 -3.90 3.09
C ASP A 28 5.80 -3.20 3.34
N ILE A 29 4.75 -3.62 2.65
CA ILE A 29 3.40 -3.09 2.89
C ILE A 29 2.83 -3.88 4.06
N ILE A 30 2.63 -3.21 5.19
CA ILE A 30 2.27 -3.85 6.45
C ILE A 30 0.77 -3.87 6.70
N HIS A 31 0.12 -2.72 6.51
CA HIS A 31 -1.31 -2.57 6.78
C HIS A 31 -1.96 -1.71 5.72
N THR A 32 -3.18 -2.06 5.35
CA THR A 32 -4.02 -1.25 4.48
C THR A 32 -5.35 -1.12 5.17
N ILE A 33 -5.71 0.11 5.57
CA ILE A 33 -6.92 0.37 6.35
C ILE A 33 -7.80 1.34 5.58
N VAL A 34 -9.06 0.94 5.38
CA VAL A 34 -10.07 1.79 4.74
C VAL A 34 -11.29 1.80 5.65
N PRO A 35 -11.71 2.97 6.15
CA PRO A 35 -12.94 3.04 6.95
C PRO A 35 -14.14 2.49 6.18
N VAL A 36 -15.05 1.87 6.91
CA VAL A 36 -16.22 1.21 6.30
C VAL A 36 -16.98 2.11 5.34
N PRO A 37 -17.26 3.40 5.66
CA PRO A 37 -17.99 4.24 4.72
C PRO A 37 -17.27 4.49 3.39
N LEU A 38 -15.97 4.26 3.35
CA LEU A 38 -15.18 4.46 2.13
C LEU A 38 -14.93 3.16 1.36
N GLU A 39 -15.36 2.03 1.88
CA GLU A 39 -15.16 0.75 1.21
C GLU A 39 -15.96 0.69 -0.09
N GLY A 40 -15.47 -0.11 -1.03
CA GLY A 40 -16.15 -0.28 -2.30
C GLY A 40 -15.87 0.80 -3.34
N GLN A 41 -14.98 1.74 -3.04
CA GLN A 41 -14.67 2.84 -3.96
C GLN A 41 -13.28 2.70 -4.61
N GLY A 42 -12.64 1.56 -4.43
CA GLY A 42 -11.32 1.34 -5.02
C GLY A 42 -10.18 2.05 -4.31
N ILE A 43 -10.41 2.59 -3.11
CA ILE A 43 -9.42 3.37 -2.40
C ILE A 43 -8.24 2.51 -1.96
N ALA A 44 -8.52 1.31 -1.43
CA ALA A 44 -7.46 0.41 -0.99
C ALA A 44 -6.58 0.01 -2.18
N ALA A 45 -7.18 -0.28 -3.32
CA ALA A 45 -6.42 -0.63 -4.52
C ALA A 45 -5.54 0.53 -4.98
N SER A 46 -6.08 1.75 -4.94
CA SER A 46 -5.31 2.94 -5.32
C SER A 46 -4.11 3.14 -4.39
N LEU A 47 -4.32 2.95 -3.08
CA LEU A 47 -3.23 3.10 -2.11
C LEU A 47 -2.14 2.07 -2.32
N VAL A 48 -2.51 0.80 -2.52
CA VAL A 48 -1.52 -0.26 -2.73
C VAL A 48 -0.78 -0.03 -4.04
N LYS A 49 -1.50 0.34 -5.11
CA LYS A 49 -0.85 0.62 -6.39
C LYS A 49 0.15 1.76 -6.26
N ALA A 50 -0.24 2.85 -5.59
CA ALA A 50 0.65 3.99 -5.41
C ALA A 50 1.90 3.58 -4.64
N THR A 51 1.76 2.71 -3.65
CA THR A 51 2.89 2.26 -2.86
C THR A 51 3.84 1.39 -3.69
N PHE A 52 3.29 0.48 -4.51
CA PHE A 52 4.12 -0.31 -5.41
C PHE A 52 4.84 0.57 -6.43
N ASP A 53 4.13 1.55 -7.00
CA ASP A 53 4.75 2.46 -7.97
C ASP A 53 5.88 3.26 -7.32
N TYR A 54 5.65 3.74 -6.10
CA TYR A 54 6.66 4.46 -5.35
C TYR A 54 7.92 3.59 -5.13
N ALA A 55 7.71 2.32 -4.76
CA ALA A 55 8.82 1.41 -4.54
C ALA A 55 9.64 1.24 -5.82
N ILE A 56 8.96 1.03 -6.93
CA ILE A 56 9.63 0.83 -8.22
C ILE A 56 10.41 2.07 -8.63
N GLU A 57 9.80 3.25 -8.48
CA GLU A 57 10.46 4.51 -8.84
C GLU A 57 11.70 4.78 -8.01
N ASN A 58 11.72 4.28 -6.78
CA ASN A 58 12.83 4.49 -5.87
C ASN A 58 13.76 3.29 -5.80
N GLN A 59 13.61 2.35 -6.74
CA GLN A 59 14.48 1.18 -6.85
C GLN A 59 14.44 0.30 -5.61
N LEU A 60 13.27 0.26 -4.97
CA LEU A 60 13.02 -0.61 -3.83
C LEU A 60 12.27 -1.84 -4.29
N LYS A 61 12.41 -2.93 -3.53
CA LYS A 61 11.69 -4.16 -3.83
C LYS A 61 10.42 -4.19 -2.98
N PRO A 62 9.24 -4.07 -3.59
CA PRO A 62 7.99 -4.09 -2.83
C PRO A 62 7.68 -5.50 -2.37
N ARG A 63 7.27 -5.64 -1.11
CA ARG A 63 6.87 -6.91 -0.54
C ARG A 63 5.52 -6.74 0.13
N ALA A 64 4.61 -7.66 -0.18
CA ALA A 64 3.27 -7.63 0.38
C ALA A 64 3.26 -8.46 1.66
N VAL A 65 3.09 -7.79 2.80
CA VAL A 65 2.99 -8.46 4.11
C VAL A 65 1.53 -8.53 4.55
N CYS A 66 0.75 -7.47 4.32
CA CYS A 66 -0.66 -7.50 4.68
C CYS A 66 -1.46 -8.32 3.67
N SER A 67 -2.54 -8.95 4.14
CA SER A 67 -3.34 -9.85 3.31
C SER A 67 -3.94 -9.16 2.10
N TYR A 68 -4.34 -7.90 2.23
CA TYR A 68 -4.91 -7.18 1.11
C TYR A 68 -3.87 -6.97 0.00
N ALA A 69 -2.66 -6.58 0.39
CA ALA A 69 -1.59 -6.35 -0.59
C ALA A 69 -1.19 -7.64 -1.28
N VAL A 70 -1.20 -8.76 -0.55
CA VAL A 70 -0.93 -10.07 -1.15
C VAL A 70 -1.98 -10.39 -2.21
N ALA A 71 -3.25 -10.19 -1.90
CA ALA A 71 -4.33 -10.47 -2.85
C ALA A 71 -4.25 -9.54 -4.06
N TRP A 72 -3.93 -8.27 -3.82
CA TRP A 72 -3.79 -7.29 -4.91
C TRP A 72 -2.67 -7.71 -5.86
N LEU A 73 -1.55 -8.15 -5.30
CA LEU A 73 -0.39 -8.54 -6.09
C LEU A 73 -0.72 -9.75 -6.99
N LYS A 74 -1.54 -10.67 -6.52
CA LYS A 74 -1.95 -11.81 -7.33
C LYS A 74 -2.74 -11.40 -8.56
N ARG A 75 -3.45 -10.29 -8.49
CA ARG A 75 -4.23 -9.77 -9.60
C ARG A 75 -3.42 -8.87 -10.52
N HIS A 76 -2.24 -8.45 -10.06
CA HIS A 76 -1.40 -7.50 -10.80
C HIS A 76 0.01 -8.04 -10.87
N GLN A 77 0.16 -9.17 -11.55
CA GLN A 77 1.43 -9.91 -11.57
C GLN A 77 2.56 -9.15 -12.23
N GLU A 78 2.25 -8.11 -12.99
CA GLU A 78 3.28 -7.24 -13.56
C GLU A 78 4.13 -6.57 -12.47
N TYR A 79 3.60 -6.47 -11.25
CA TYR A 79 4.32 -5.92 -10.11
C TYR A 79 5.05 -6.96 -9.27
N ALA A 80 4.89 -8.24 -9.61
CA ALA A 80 5.42 -9.32 -8.78
C ALA A 80 6.83 -9.75 -9.17
N LYS A 81 7.46 -9.03 -10.05
CA LYS A 81 8.79 -9.42 -10.58
C LYS A 81 9.91 -9.11 -9.61
#